data_2035e9017d20ee0a826269cea1cd13c7
#
_entry.id   2035e9017d20ee0a826269cea1cd13c7
#
_cell.length_a   1.000
_cell.length_b   1.000
_cell.length_c   1.000
_cell.angle_alpha   90.00
_cell.angle_beta   90.00
_cell.angle_gamma   90.00
#
_symmetry.space_group_name_H-M   'P 1'
#
loop_
_entity.id
_entity.type
_entity.pdbx_description
1 polymer ?
#
loop_
_entity_poly.entity_id
_entity_poly.type
_entity_poly.pdbx_seq_one_letter_code
_entity_poly.pdbx_strand_id
1 'polypeptide(L)'
;MTDNGRVEAYPDAVTEFDEKTINNETIKEKKWGILSKSQSVASWKDPGPPPDGGVLAWTQVLVGHLIIMNTWARGYMNSFGIFQTYYVDFLNRSDSDVSWIGSVQVFIVFFIGTFTGRLTDAGHFRPVFVVGTILSVLGMFMASISTEYYQVFLAQGICCGIGNGCLFCPALSVTSTYFAKRKMLAVGICACGSATGGLIFTVMFQHLIPQIGYGWTMRVFGFFTLACLIICNILARPRVPPRKTGPLIELAAFKEPSYTLFAVGIFLTFWGVYFAFYYLSSFGVAIIKISQEESLTFTLILNGLGIIGRPVPAYLADRYTGPMNILIVVTLFSIICAFAMIGVTSISGLYAWTVVYGIVGNGLQGMFPATLSSLTTDLQKAGVRMGMIFTIVSFAVLTGPPIAGVLITRDNGRYVYAQLFAACSMLVGFCLLCAARLARTGKVLKYKI
;
A
#
# COMPACT_ATOMS: atom_id res chain seq x y z
N MET A 1 -69.43 -26.03 -22.99
CA MET A 1 -69.10 -25.42 -24.28
C MET A 1 -67.59 -25.10 -24.22
N THR A 2 -66.75 -26.05 -24.53
CA THR A 2 -66.04 -26.37 -25.80
C THR A 2 -65.58 -25.14 -26.56
N ASP A 3 -64.31 -24.93 -26.60
CA ASP A 3 -63.59 -24.90 -27.88
C ASP A 3 -62.08 -25.15 -27.74
N ASN A 4 -61.60 -26.04 -28.65
CA ASN A 4 -60.26 -26.50 -28.83
C ASN A 4 -59.53 -25.57 -29.76
N GLY A 5 -58.34 -25.11 -29.44
CA GLY A 5 -57.40 -24.40 -30.32
C GLY A 5 -56.10 -25.19 -30.48
N ARG A 6 -55.91 -25.74 -31.71
CA ARG A 6 -54.81 -26.59 -32.17
C ARG A 6 -53.43 -25.96 -32.02
N VAL A 7 -52.49 -26.79 -31.63
CA VAL A 7 -51.05 -26.59 -31.79
C VAL A 7 -50.66 -27.00 -33.20
N GLU A 8 -50.14 -26.07 -33.99
CA GLU A 8 -49.51 -26.39 -35.30
C GLU A 8 -48.02 -26.72 -35.08
N ALA A 9 -47.67 -27.93 -35.54
CA ALA A 9 -46.28 -28.40 -35.57
C ALA A 9 -45.57 -27.83 -36.82
N TYR A 10 -44.35 -27.30 -36.61
CA TYR A 10 -43.41 -26.99 -37.69
C TYR A 10 -42.58 -28.23 -38.05
N PRO A 11 -42.32 -28.50 -39.35
CA PRO A 11 -41.62 -29.70 -39.79
C PRO A 11 -40.11 -29.56 -39.67
N ASP A 12 -39.48 -30.64 -39.21
CA ASP A 12 -38.04 -30.87 -39.22
C ASP A 12 -37.45 -30.82 -40.67
N ALA A 13 -36.50 -29.92 -40.90
CA ALA A 13 -35.63 -29.98 -42.04
C ALA A 13 -34.19 -30.23 -41.52
N VAL A 14 -33.86 -31.49 -41.36
CA VAL A 14 -32.48 -31.96 -41.19
C VAL A 14 -31.87 -32.00 -42.56
N THR A 15 -30.93 -31.09 -42.86
CA THR A 15 -30.01 -31.21 -43.98
C THR A 15 -28.73 -31.87 -43.47
N GLU A 16 -28.50 -33.09 -43.96
CA GLU A 16 -27.23 -33.80 -43.92
C GLU A 16 -26.11 -32.90 -44.45
N PHE A 17 -25.21 -32.44 -43.57
CA PHE A 17 -23.92 -31.84 -43.95
C PHE A 17 -22.83 -32.89 -43.81
N ASP A 18 -22.13 -33.07 -44.94
CA ASP A 18 -21.16 -34.08 -45.29
C ASP A 18 -19.97 -34.12 -44.28
N GLU A 19 -19.84 -35.22 -43.56
CA GLU A 19 -18.79 -35.51 -42.54
C GLU A 19 -17.36 -35.66 -43.14
N LYS A 20 -17.20 -35.59 -44.45
CA LYS A 20 -15.94 -35.82 -45.12
C LYS A 20 -15.06 -34.58 -45.33
N THR A 21 -15.57 -33.38 -45.12
CA THR A 21 -14.82 -32.13 -45.35
C THR A 21 -14.07 -31.67 -44.07
N ILE A 22 -14.45 -32.18 -42.88
CA ILE A 22 -13.85 -31.77 -41.62
C ILE A 22 -12.53 -32.49 -41.31
N ASN A 23 -12.24 -33.63 -41.94
CA ASN A 23 -11.05 -34.43 -41.61
C ASN A 23 -9.76 -34.02 -42.31
N ASN A 24 -9.77 -33.13 -43.29
CA ASN A 24 -8.56 -32.77 -44.05
C ASN A 24 -7.91 -31.43 -43.64
N GLU A 25 -8.59 -30.57 -42.86
CA GLU A 25 -7.98 -29.35 -42.33
C GLU A 25 -7.29 -29.54 -40.95
N THR A 26 -7.66 -30.58 -40.21
CA THR A 26 -7.14 -30.87 -38.87
C THR A 26 -5.74 -31.50 -38.86
N ILE A 27 -5.23 -31.94 -40.04
CA ILE A 27 -3.92 -32.64 -40.12
C ILE A 27 -2.76 -31.69 -40.52
N LYS A 28 -3.04 -30.50 -41.05
CA LYS A 28 -1.99 -29.54 -41.45
C LYS A 28 -1.51 -28.61 -40.33
N GLU A 29 -2.23 -28.47 -39.22
CA GLU A 29 -1.80 -27.60 -38.09
C GLU A 29 -0.95 -28.29 -37.02
N LYS A 30 -0.61 -29.56 -37.17
CA LYS A 30 0.10 -30.37 -36.16
C LYS A 30 1.64 -30.33 -36.24
N LYS A 31 2.25 -29.45 -37.04
CA LYS A 31 3.72 -29.47 -37.25
C LYS A 31 4.49 -28.21 -36.87
N TRP A 32 3.84 -27.16 -36.28
CA TRP A 32 4.54 -25.97 -35.77
C TRP A 32 3.97 -25.50 -34.46
N GLY A 33 3.91 -26.38 -33.45
CA GLY A 33 3.23 -26.10 -32.17
C GLY A 33 4.01 -26.49 -30.94
N ILE A 34 5.21 -25.96 -30.75
CA ILE A 34 5.93 -26.11 -29.48
C ILE A 34 6.18 -24.75 -28.79
N LEU A 35 5.49 -23.68 -29.05
CA LEU A 35 5.61 -22.43 -28.29
C LEU A 35 4.39 -21.50 -28.37
N SER A 36 3.19 -22.02 -28.35
CA SER A 36 2.03 -21.17 -28.08
C SER A 36 0.86 -22.03 -27.60
N LYS A 37 0.85 -22.40 -26.34
CA LYS A 37 -0.44 -22.58 -25.68
C LYS A 37 -1.09 -21.21 -25.57
N SER A 38 -1.79 -20.79 -26.61
CA SER A 38 -2.78 -19.74 -26.49
C SER A 38 -3.79 -20.25 -25.46
N GLN A 39 -3.74 -19.72 -24.24
CA GLN A 39 -4.83 -19.86 -23.32
C GLN A 39 -6.05 -19.27 -24.03
N SER A 40 -7.04 -20.11 -24.32
CA SER A 40 -8.22 -19.73 -25.08
C SER A 40 -8.86 -18.48 -24.50
N VAL A 41 -9.21 -17.53 -25.34
CA VAL A 41 -9.90 -16.27 -25.00
C VAL A 41 -11.17 -16.49 -24.16
N ALA A 42 -11.72 -17.69 -24.18
CA ALA A 42 -12.86 -18.11 -23.37
C ALA A 42 -12.57 -18.16 -21.84
N SER A 43 -11.30 -18.44 -21.43
CA SER A 43 -10.91 -18.47 -20.01
C SER A 43 -10.81 -17.08 -19.34
N TRP A 44 -10.87 -16.00 -20.11
CA TRP A 44 -10.79 -14.63 -19.64
C TRP A 44 -12.14 -13.99 -19.31
N LYS A 45 -13.25 -14.63 -19.67
CA LYS A 45 -14.60 -14.07 -19.44
C LYS A 45 -15.10 -14.23 -17.99
N ASP A 46 -14.69 -15.28 -17.31
CA ASP A 46 -14.99 -15.49 -15.90
C ASP A 46 -13.75 -16.04 -15.17
N PRO A 47 -13.09 -15.25 -14.31
CA PRO A 47 -11.93 -15.72 -13.56
C PRO A 47 -12.30 -16.78 -12.51
N GLY A 48 -13.57 -17.10 -12.33
CA GLY A 48 -14.08 -17.97 -11.27
C GLY A 48 -13.91 -17.39 -9.86
N PRO A 49 -14.25 -18.12 -8.79
CA PRO A 49 -14.06 -17.67 -7.42
C PRO A 49 -12.56 -17.53 -7.09
N PRO A 50 -12.20 -16.64 -6.12
CA PRO A 50 -10.84 -16.54 -5.63
C PRO A 50 -10.33 -17.88 -5.10
N PRO A 51 -9.08 -18.29 -5.40
CA PRO A 51 -8.55 -19.59 -4.98
C PRO A 51 -8.34 -19.72 -3.46
N ASP A 52 -8.28 -18.59 -2.72
CA ASP A 52 -8.09 -18.52 -1.26
C ASP A 52 -6.85 -19.28 -0.71
N GLY A 53 -5.92 -19.63 -1.59
CA GLY A 53 -4.72 -20.38 -1.22
C GLY A 53 -4.02 -21.00 -2.44
N GLY A 54 -3.15 -21.97 -2.16
CA GLY A 54 -2.30 -22.61 -3.17
C GLY A 54 -1.04 -21.80 -3.49
N VAL A 55 -0.08 -22.45 -4.15
CA VAL A 55 1.25 -21.87 -4.42
C VAL A 55 1.14 -20.55 -5.18
N LEU A 56 0.30 -20.47 -6.21
CA LEU A 56 0.16 -19.27 -7.04
C LEU A 56 -0.35 -18.07 -6.25
N ALA A 57 -1.36 -18.26 -5.38
CA ALA A 57 -1.92 -17.17 -4.57
C ALA A 57 -0.90 -16.65 -3.54
N TRP A 58 -0.23 -17.55 -2.84
CA TRP A 58 0.82 -17.18 -1.86
C TRP A 58 2.06 -16.59 -2.53
N THR A 59 2.37 -16.98 -3.77
CA THR A 59 3.42 -16.32 -4.57
C THR A 59 3.06 -14.85 -4.83
N GLN A 60 1.78 -14.50 -5.07
CA GLN A 60 1.40 -13.09 -5.22
C GLN A 60 1.52 -12.31 -3.90
N VAL A 61 1.30 -12.96 -2.76
CA VAL A 61 1.58 -12.36 -1.44
C VAL A 61 3.07 -12.09 -1.26
N LEU A 62 3.94 -13.03 -1.63
CA LEU A 62 5.38 -12.83 -1.62
C LEU A 62 5.80 -11.66 -2.54
N VAL A 63 5.26 -11.60 -3.76
CA VAL A 63 5.48 -10.49 -4.69
C VAL A 63 5.05 -9.16 -4.05
N GLY A 64 3.85 -9.08 -3.48
CA GLY A 64 3.36 -7.90 -2.79
C GLY A 64 4.25 -7.50 -1.61
N HIS A 65 4.71 -8.46 -0.81
CA HIS A 65 5.65 -8.23 0.30
C HIS A 65 6.98 -7.63 -0.19
N LEU A 66 7.61 -8.25 -1.20
CA LEU A 66 8.87 -7.78 -1.78
C LEU A 66 8.74 -6.39 -2.41
N ILE A 67 7.60 -6.09 -3.04
CA ILE A 67 7.34 -4.76 -3.58
C ILE A 67 7.23 -3.74 -2.47
N ILE A 68 6.42 -4.00 -1.44
CA ILE A 68 6.26 -3.07 -0.32
C ILE A 68 7.57 -2.92 0.45
N MET A 69 8.35 -3.99 0.60
CA MET A 69 9.69 -3.95 1.15
C MET A 69 10.58 -2.96 0.39
N ASN A 70 10.52 -2.95 -0.93
CA ASN A 70 11.37 -2.10 -1.76
C ASN A 70 10.81 -0.68 -1.99
N THR A 71 9.49 -0.51 -2.05
CA THR A 71 8.87 0.79 -2.35
C THR A 71 8.64 1.65 -1.11
N TRP A 72 8.35 1.02 0.03
CA TRP A 72 7.93 1.69 1.25
C TRP A 72 9.04 1.86 2.28
N ALA A 73 9.97 0.93 2.33
CA ALA A 73 10.94 0.83 3.42
C ALA A 73 12.29 1.48 3.13
N ARG A 74 12.60 1.79 1.88
CA ARG A 74 13.88 2.37 1.45
C ARG A 74 14.12 3.79 1.96
N GLY A 75 13.90 4.02 3.23
CA GLY A 75 14.34 5.24 3.89
C GLY A 75 13.29 6.35 3.99
N TYR A 76 12.02 6.17 3.56
CA TYR A 76 11.15 7.33 3.47
C TYR A 76 9.93 7.34 4.39
N MET A 77 9.31 6.22 4.72
CA MET A 77 8.21 6.26 5.67
C MET A 77 8.59 5.75 7.05
N ASN A 78 9.44 4.73 7.09
CA ASN A 78 9.75 4.06 8.34
C ASN A 78 11.21 4.27 8.82
N SER A 79 12.08 4.78 7.95
CA SER A 79 13.52 4.97 8.27
C SER A 79 14.05 6.34 7.84
N PHE A 80 13.17 7.28 7.48
CA PHE A 80 13.58 8.59 6.98
C PHE A 80 14.45 9.35 7.97
N GLY A 81 14.24 9.21 9.27
CA GLY A 81 15.02 9.89 10.27
C GLY A 81 16.54 9.71 10.14
N ILE A 82 16.99 8.51 9.72
CA ILE A 82 18.42 8.22 9.52
C ILE A 82 18.96 8.92 8.26
N PHE A 83 18.19 8.86 7.16
CA PHE A 83 18.56 9.56 5.93
C PHE A 83 18.48 11.07 6.09
N GLN A 84 17.49 11.58 6.82
CA GLN A 84 17.34 13.00 7.09
C GLN A 84 18.57 13.56 7.79
N THR A 85 19.00 12.96 8.88
CA THR A 85 20.20 13.39 9.60
C THR A 85 21.43 13.41 8.69
N TYR A 86 21.62 12.33 7.91
CA TYR A 86 22.75 12.25 6.97
C TYR A 86 22.67 13.34 5.87
N TYR A 87 21.47 13.58 5.29
CA TYR A 87 21.30 14.55 4.21
C TYR A 87 21.41 15.99 4.67
N VAL A 88 21.01 16.32 5.90
CA VAL A 88 21.20 17.66 6.47
C VAL A 88 22.69 18.02 6.45
N ASP A 89 23.54 17.12 6.92
CA ASP A 89 24.98 17.33 6.94
C ASP A 89 25.59 17.25 5.54
N PHE A 90 25.24 16.23 4.76
CA PHE A 90 25.80 15.96 3.43
C PHE A 90 25.46 17.05 2.40
N LEU A 91 24.22 17.57 2.42
CA LEU A 91 23.74 18.58 1.47
C LEU A 91 23.84 20.00 2.02
N ASN A 92 24.24 20.17 3.29
CA ASN A 92 24.28 21.45 4.00
C ASN A 92 22.95 22.23 3.84
N ARG A 93 21.83 21.58 4.17
CA ARG A 93 20.47 22.10 4.05
C ARG A 93 19.72 21.98 5.36
N SER A 94 18.66 22.78 5.52
CA SER A 94 17.80 22.69 6.71
C SER A 94 17.04 21.36 6.77
N ASP A 95 16.67 20.93 7.98
CA ASP A 95 15.79 19.77 8.20
C ASP A 95 14.50 19.89 7.39
N SER A 96 13.95 21.09 7.29
CA SER A 96 12.73 21.37 6.51
C SER A 96 12.93 21.09 5.02
N ASP A 97 14.03 21.55 4.43
CA ASP A 97 14.32 21.31 3.01
C ASP A 97 14.48 19.82 2.72
N VAL A 98 15.26 19.14 3.56
CA VAL A 98 15.52 17.70 3.41
C VAL A 98 14.24 16.89 3.57
N SER A 99 13.33 17.29 4.46
CA SER A 99 12.07 16.58 4.69
C SER A 99 11.16 16.56 3.45
N TRP A 100 11.28 17.55 2.55
CA TRP A 100 10.53 17.57 1.30
C TRP A 100 10.87 16.41 0.37
N ILE A 101 12.11 15.93 0.38
CA ILE A 101 12.53 14.77 -0.45
C ILE A 101 11.65 13.57 -0.13
N GLY A 102 11.50 13.27 1.16
CA GLY A 102 10.67 12.16 1.63
C GLY A 102 9.17 12.39 1.44
N SER A 103 8.69 13.55 1.84
CA SER A 103 7.25 13.88 1.79
C SER A 103 6.71 13.86 0.35
N VAL A 104 7.44 14.42 -0.61
CA VAL A 104 7.08 14.41 -2.03
C VAL A 104 7.14 12.99 -2.60
N GLN A 105 8.14 12.19 -2.22
CA GLN A 105 8.19 10.80 -2.67
C GLN A 105 6.95 10.02 -2.23
N VAL A 106 6.58 10.11 -0.96
CA VAL A 106 5.40 9.42 -0.43
C VAL A 106 4.11 9.93 -1.07
N PHE A 107 4.00 11.25 -1.21
CA PHE A 107 2.87 11.86 -1.92
C PHE A 107 2.72 11.25 -3.32
N ILE A 108 3.80 11.19 -4.10
CA ILE A 108 3.79 10.66 -5.47
C ILE A 108 3.43 9.17 -5.49
N VAL A 109 3.97 8.36 -4.55
CA VAL A 109 3.65 6.92 -4.45
C VAL A 109 2.15 6.69 -4.34
N PHE A 110 1.47 7.46 -3.52
CA PHE A 110 0.02 7.34 -3.35
C PHE A 110 -0.76 8.05 -4.47
N PHE A 111 -0.34 9.27 -4.85
CA PHE A 111 -1.05 10.09 -5.82
C PHE A 111 -1.18 9.40 -7.19
N ILE A 112 -0.10 8.77 -7.65
CA ILE A 112 -0.09 8.02 -8.92
C ILE A 112 -0.99 6.77 -8.84
N GLY A 113 -1.39 6.34 -7.65
CA GLY A 113 -2.24 5.17 -7.44
C GLY A 113 -3.53 5.16 -8.27
N THR A 114 -4.18 6.32 -8.47
CA THR A 114 -5.37 6.42 -9.33
C THR A 114 -5.05 6.03 -10.79
N PHE A 115 -3.96 6.54 -11.31
CA PHE A 115 -3.56 6.27 -12.71
C PHE A 115 -3.10 4.83 -12.89
N THR A 116 -2.21 4.36 -12.02
CA THR A 116 -1.66 3.00 -12.09
C THR A 116 -2.69 1.93 -11.76
N GLY A 117 -3.62 2.22 -10.84
CA GLY A 117 -4.77 1.37 -10.55
C GLY A 117 -5.67 1.19 -11.76
N ARG A 118 -6.00 2.29 -12.46
CA ARG A 118 -6.81 2.24 -13.68
C ARG A 118 -6.10 1.52 -14.83
N LEU A 119 -4.81 1.77 -15.03
CA LEU A 119 -4.01 1.06 -16.04
C LEU A 119 -3.95 -0.45 -15.75
N THR A 120 -3.86 -0.82 -14.48
CA THR A 120 -3.91 -2.22 -14.04
C THR A 120 -5.25 -2.86 -14.38
N ASP A 121 -6.35 -2.21 -14.04
CA ASP A 121 -7.70 -2.68 -14.34
C ASP A 121 -7.96 -2.75 -15.86
N ALA A 122 -7.30 -1.89 -16.65
CA ALA A 122 -7.35 -1.92 -18.12
C ALA A 122 -6.50 -3.04 -18.75
N GLY A 123 -5.75 -3.81 -17.96
CA GLY A 123 -4.91 -4.90 -18.43
C GLY A 123 -3.47 -4.50 -18.75
N HIS A 124 -3.07 -3.26 -18.49
CA HIS A 124 -1.70 -2.78 -18.70
C HIS A 124 -0.80 -3.01 -17.49
N PHE A 125 -1.09 -4.04 -16.67
CA PHE A 125 -0.30 -4.37 -15.48
C PHE A 125 1.20 -4.54 -15.78
N ARG A 126 1.53 -5.35 -16.80
CA ARG A 126 2.94 -5.65 -17.15
C ARG A 126 3.74 -4.41 -17.56
N PRO A 127 3.29 -3.57 -18.50
CA PRO A 127 4.01 -2.34 -18.86
C PRO A 127 4.20 -1.41 -17.65
N VAL A 128 3.15 -1.19 -16.87
CA VAL A 128 3.22 -0.34 -15.66
C VAL A 128 4.26 -0.87 -14.67
N PHE A 129 4.29 -2.18 -14.48
CA PHE A 129 5.20 -2.84 -13.54
C PHE A 129 6.67 -2.77 -13.97
N VAL A 130 6.93 -2.95 -15.27
CA VAL A 130 8.27 -2.81 -15.86
C VAL A 130 8.76 -1.37 -15.79
N VAL A 131 7.92 -0.41 -16.20
CA VAL A 131 8.24 1.03 -16.09
C VAL A 131 8.52 1.42 -14.64
N GLY A 132 7.69 0.95 -13.70
CA GLY A 132 7.91 1.15 -12.26
C GLY A 132 9.25 0.62 -11.78
N THR A 133 9.63 -0.57 -12.23
CA THR A 133 10.93 -1.19 -11.92
C THR A 133 12.09 -0.34 -12.45
N ILE A 134 12.03 0.05 -13.72
CA ILE A 134 13.08 0.87 -14.34
C ILE A 134 13.24 2.20 -13.61
N LEU A 135 12.16 2.94 -13.37
CA LEU A 135 12.20 4.24 -12.70
C LEU A 135 12.69 4.14 -11.26
N SER A 136 12.25 3.12 -10.50
CA SER A 136 12.71 2.91 -9.12
C SER A 136 14.21 2.65 -9.05
N VAL A 137 14.74 1.82 -9.95
CA VAL A 137 16.16 1.47 -10.00
C VAL A 137 16.98 2.63 -10.54
N LEU A 138 16.52 3.28 -11.62
CA LEU A 138 17.17 4.46 -12.18
C LEU A 138 17.32 5.57 -11.14
N GLY A 139 16.24 5.90 -10.42
CA GLY A 139 16.27 6.91 -9.37
C GLY A 139 17.30 6.61 -8.28
N MET A 140 17.50 5.34 -7.91
CA MET A 140 18.53 4.94 -6.95
C MET A 140 19.94 5.13 -7.49
N PHE A 141 20.20 4.73 -8.73
CA PHE A 141 21.51 4.94 -9.35
C PHE A 141 21.81 6.42 -9.56
N MET A 142 20.82 7.22 -9.96
CA MET A 142 20.97 8.68 -10.07
C MET A 142 21.24 9.32 -8.70
N ALA A 143 20.52 8.90 -7.64
CA ALA A 143 20.81 9.36 -6.28
C ALA A 143 22.23 9.01 -5.83
N SER A 144 22.81 7.90 -6.30
CA SER A 144 24.17 7.48 -5.93
C SER A 144 25.29 8.41 -6.45
N ILE A 145 25.02 9.20 -7.47
CA ILE A 145 25.95 10.16 -8.07
C ILE A 145 25.56 11.60 -7.76
N SER A 146 24.47 11.81 -7.03
CA SER A 146 23.97 13.14 -6.68
C SER A 146 24.82 13.75 -5.57
N THR A 147 25.18 15.03 -5.74
CA THR A 147 25.95 15.84 -4.78
C THR A 147 25.17 17.06 -4.31
N GLU A 148 24.13 17.46 -5.07
CA GLU A 148 23.33 18.64 -4.80
C GLU A 148 21.89 18.27 -4.39
N TYR A 149 21.26 19.15 -3.60
CA TYR A 149 19.91 18.95 -3.10
C TYR A 149 18.90 18.65 -4.22
N TYR A 150 18.88 19.48 -5.29
CA TYR A 150 17.91 19.29 -6.39
C TYR A 150 18.09 17.95 -7.12
N GLN A 151 19.33 17.44 -7.21
CA GLN A 151 19.61 16.16 -7.83
C GLN A 151 19.02 15.01 -7.01
N VAL A 152 19.24 15.02 -5.69
CA VAL A 152 18.67 14.04 -4.77
C VAL A 152 17.13 14.14 -4.79
N PHE A 153 16.57 15.35 -4.78
CA PHE A 153 15.14 15.59 -4.83
C PHE A 153 14.50 15.00 -6.12
N LEU A 154 15.11 15.25 -7.29
CA LEU A 154 14.61 14.71 -8.55
C LEU A 154 14.80 13.20 -8.67
N ALA A 155 15.95 12.69 -8.26
CA ALA A 155 16.28 11.27 -8.38
C ALA A 155 15.45 10.43 -7.39
N GLN A 156 15.48 10.80 -6.13
CA GLN A 156 14.90 10.02 -5.05
C GLN A 156 13.45 10.44 -4.77
N GLY A 157 13.17 11.73 -4.68
CA GLY A 157 11.81 12.22 -4.44
C GLY A 157 10.88 11.92 -5.61
N ILE A 158 11.23 12.37 -6.82
CA ILE A 158 10.33 12.29 -7.97
C ILE A 158 10.48 10.97 -8.71
N CYS A 159 11.67 10.64 -9.20
CA CYS A 159 11.87 9.46 -10.07
C CYS A 159 11.55 8.15 -9.32
N CYS A 160 12.13 7.94 -8.13
CA CYS A 160 11.75 6.79 -7.30
C CYS A 160 10.28 6.85 -6.86
N GLY A 161 9.73 8.05 -6.56
CA GLY A 161 8.33 8.22 -6.20
C GLY A 161 7.37 7.70 -7.28
N ILE A 162 7.58 8.10 -8.53
CA ILE A 162 6.80 7.63 -9.69
C ILE A 162 6.97 6.11 -9.87
N GLY A 163 8.22 5.63 -9.86
CA GLY A 163 8.52 4.21 -10.00
C GLY A 163 7.83 3.36 -8.94
N ASN A 164 7.92 3.77 -7.68
CA ASN A 164 7.31 3.08 -6.55
C ASN A 164 5.77 3.12 -6.62
N GLY A 165 5.17 4.23 -7.06
CA GLY A 165 3.72 4.35 -7.25
C GLY A 165 3.19 3.43 -8.37
N CYS A 166 4.00 3.20 -9.42
CA CYS A 166 3.70 2.22 -10.47
C CYS A 166 3.73 0.76 -9.98
N LEU A 167 4.40 0.48 -8.89
CA LEU A 167 4.53 -0.88 -8.32
C LEU A 167 3.53 -1.13 -7.19
N PHE A 168 3.36 -0.16 -6.29
CA PHE A 168 2.67 -0.33 -5.01
C PHE A 168 1.17 -0.62 -5.17
N CYS A 169 0.41 0.28 -5.80
CA CYS A 169 -1.03 0.12 -5.96
C CYS A 169 -1.40 -1.12 -6.80
N PRO A 170 -0.77 -1.38 -7.98
CA PRO A 170 -1.01 -2.59 -8.74
C PRO A 170 -0.76 -3.89 -7.99
N ALA A 171 0.32 -3.96 -7.19
CA ALA A 171 0.66 -5.16 -6.43
C ALA A 171 -0.42 -5.51 -5.40
N LEU A 172 -0.89 -4.52 -4.62
CA LEU A 172 -1.96 -4.73 -3.64
C LEU A 172 -3.29 -5.08 -4.30
N SER A 173 -3.64 -4.38 -5.40
CA SER A 173 -4.85 -4.67 -6.17
C SER A 173 -4.85 -6.10 -6.68
N VAL A 174 -3.78 -6.55 -7.34
CA VAL A 174 -3.67 -7.92 -7.86
C VAL A 174 -3.72 -8.94 -6.73
N THR A 175 -2.96 -8.76 -5.65
CA THR A 175 -2.97 -9.70 -4.52
C THR A 175 -4.36 -9.84 -3.93
N SER A 176 -5.10 -8.75 -3.78
CA SER A 176 -6.46 -8.76 -3.21
C SER A 176 -7.46 -9.58 -4.03
N THR A 177 -7.20 -9.82 -5.32
CA THR A 177 -8.08 -10.63 -6.19
C THR A 177 -7.95 -12.14 -6.00
N TYR A 178 -6.84 -12.60 -5.40
CA TYR A 178 -6.59 -14.03 -5.18
C TYR A 178 -7.24 -14.60 -3.93
N PHE A 179 -7.74 -13.75 -3.04
CA PHE A 179 -8.26 -14.14 -1.74
C PHE A 179 -9.66 -13.55 -1.49
N ALA A 180 -10.56 -14.36 -0.95
CA ALA A 180 -11.85 -13.93 -0.40
C ALA A 180 -11.88 -14.11 1.12
N LYS A 181 -11.64 -15.35 1.60
CA LYS A 181 -11.72 -15.70 3.03
C LYS A 181 -10.51 -15.22 3.85
N ARG A 182 -9.31 -15.15 3.22
CA ARG A 182 -8.03 -14.76 3.84
C ARG A 182 -7.47 -13.47 3.25
N LYS A 183 -8.33 -12.62 2.74
CA LYS A 183 -7.96 -11.42 2.01
C LYS A 183 -7.19 -10.42 2.88
N MET A 184 -7.64 -10.22 4.11
CA MET A 184 -7.02 -9.28 5.04
C MET A 184 -5.62 -9.76 5.44
N LEU A 185 -5.50 -11.04 5.78
CA LEU A 185 -4.22 -11.64 6.13
C LEU A 185 -3.22 -11.53 4.96
N ALA A 186 -3.65 -11.85 3.73
CA ALA A 186 -2.80 -11.75 2.54
C ALA A 186 -2.28 -10.33 2.32
N VAL A 187 -3.15 -9.31 2.37
CA VAL A 187 -2.77 -7.90 2.25
C VAL A 187 -1.93 -7.44 3.45
N GLY A 188 -2.25 -7.91 4.66
CA GLY A 188 -1.48 -7.62 5.87
C GLY A 188 -0.04 -8.15 5.80
N ILE A 189 0.16 -9.36 5.28
CA ILE A 189 1.51 -9.93 5.04
C ILE A 189 2.25 -9.14 3.95
N CYS A 190 1.57 -8.69 2.90
CA CYS A 190 2.18 -7.77 1.93
C CYS A 190 2.64 -6.49 2.63
N ALA A 191 1.81 -5.90 3.48
CA ALA A 191 2.12 -4.67 4.22
C ALA A 191 3.30 -4.85 5.20
N CYS A 192 3.55 -6.05 5.73
CA CYS A 192 4.74 -6.34 6.54
C CYS A 192 6.05 -6.07 5.78
N GLY A 193 6.02 -6.08 4.45
CA GLY A 193 7.17 -5.72 3.64
C GLY A 193 7.78 -4.37 4.02
N SER A 194 6.97 -3.39 4.44
CA SER A 194 7.50 -2.10 4.89
C SER A 194 8.28 -2.20 6.21
N ALA A 195 7.89 -3.09 7.12
CA ALA A 195 8.61 -3.33 8.36
C ALA A 195 9.93 -4.08 8.10
N THR A 196 9.88 -5.17 7.35
CA THR A 196 11.07 -5.96 7.01
C THR A 196 12.09 -5.13 6.23
N GLY A 197 11.62 -4.33 5.27
CA GLY A 197 12.49 -3.42 4.54
C GLY A 197 13.02 -2.29 5.41
N GLY A 198 12.19 -1.71 6.30
CA GLY A 198 12.62 -0.70 7.27
C GLY A 198 13.78 -1.19 8.13
N LEU A 199 13.76 -2.44 8.57
CA LEU A 199 14.88 -3.05 9.29
C LEU A 199 16.10 -3.28 8.38
N ILE A 200 15.91 -3.96 7.25
CA ILE A 200 17.01 -4.35 6.35
C ILE A 200 17.75 -3.13 5.84
N PHE A 201 17.05 -2.14 5.26
CA PHE A 201 17.70 -0.96 4.68
C PHE A 201 18.33 -0.06 5.73
N THR A 202 17.72 0.03 6.93
CA THR A 202 18.31 0.80 8.04
C THR A 202 19.63 0.19 8.49
N VAL A 203 19.66 -1.13 8.75
CA VAL A 203 20.89 -1.82 9.16
C VAL A 203 21.94 -1.77 8.05
N MET A 204 21.56 -1.98 6.80
CA MET A 204 22.49 -1.83 5.67
C MET A 204 23.06 -0.41 5.58
N PHE A 205 22.23 0.63 5.77
CA PHE A 205 22.70 2.01 5.73
C PHE A 205 23.72 2.29 6.83
N GLN A 206 23.42 1.89 8.07
CA GLN A 206 24.31 2.08 9.22
C GLN A 206 25.68 1.42 9.03
N HIS A 207 25.71 0.21 8.46
CA HIS A 207 26.95 -0.54 8.26
C HIS A 207 27.72 -0.13 7.00
N LEU A 208 27.03 0.17 5.90
CA LEU A 208 27.69 0.43 4.61
C LEU A 208 28.21 1.86 4.49
N ILE A 209 27.50 2.86 5.01
CA ILE A 209 27.94 4.26 4.92
C ILE A 209 29.36 4.48 5.44
N PRO A 210 29.74 4.00 6.63
CA PRO A 210 31.09 4.18 7.14
C PRO A 210 32.16 3.41 6.35
N GLN A 211 31.79 2.30 5.70
CA GLN A 211 32.74 1.39 5.02
C GLN A 211 32.98 1.77 3.56
N ILE A 212 31.93 2.10 2.81
CA ILE A 212 31.98 2.28 1.35
C ILE A 212 31.45 3.64 0.88
N GLY A 213 31.01 4.48 1.81
CA GLY A 213 30.47 5.81 1.53
C GLY A 213 29.08 5.80 0.89
N TYR A 214 28.50 7.01 0.75
CA TYR A 214 27.12 7.21 0.29
C TYR A 214 26.86 6.63 -1.12
N GLY A 215 27.72 6.99 -2.10
CA GLY A 215 27.49 6.61 -3.50
C GLY A 215 27.44 5.10 -3.70
N TRP A 216 28.36 4.35 -3.09
CA TRP A 216 28.35 2.89 -3.18
C TRP A 216 27.22 2.25 -2.37
N THR A 217 26.87 2.80 -1.20
CA THR A 217 25.72 2.33 -0.42
C THR A 217 24.43 2.43 -1.24
N MET A 218 24.21 3.55 -1.94
CA MET A 218 23.03 3.72 -2.79
C MET A 218 23.03 2.78 -4.00
N ARG A 219 24.22 2.46 -4.56
CA ARG A 219 24.34 1.45 -5.63
C ARG A 219 24.01 0.05 -5.13
N VAL A 220 24.49 -0.34 -3.94
CA VAL A 220 24.14 -1.62 -3.31
C VAL A 220 22.63 -1.74 -3.11
N PHE A 221 21.98 -0.67 -2.64
CA PHE A 221 20.51 -0.63 -2.54
C PHE A 221 19.84 -0.77 -3.92
N GLY A 222 20.38 -0.11 -4.94
CA GLY A 222 19.91 -0.21 -6.32
C GLY A 222 19.98 -1.63 -6.86
N PHE A 223 21.10 -2.32 -6.68
CA PHE A 223 21.29 -3.72 -7.11
C PHE A 223 20.39 -4.70 -6.33
N PHE A 224 20.30 -4.54 -5.02
CA PHE A 224 19.40 -5.36 -4.19
C PHE A 224 17.94 -5.21 -4.63
N THR A 225 17.51 -3.98 -4.87
CA THR A 225 16.18 -3.69 -5.38
C THR A 225 15.94 -4.27 -6.76
N LEU A 226 16.91 -4.10 -7.68
CA LEU A 226 16.81 -4.66 -9.03
C LEU A 226 16.60 -6.17 -8.97
N ALA A 227 17.38 -6.89 -8.16
CA ALA A 227 17.23 -8.33 -7.99
C ALA A 227 15.83 -8.70 -7.49
N CYS A 228 15.34 -8.03 -6.43
CA CYS A 228 13.99 -8.26 -5.91
C CYS A 228 12.90 -7.95 -6.95
N LEU A 229 13.01 -6.84 -7.67
CA LEU A 229 12.01 -6.44 -8.65
C LEU A 229 12.03 -7.30 -9.92
N ILE A 230 13.18 -7.86 -10.32
CA ILE A 230 13.24 -8.89 -11.39
C ILE A 230 12.43 -10.11 -10.98
N ILE A 231 12.65 -10.63 -9.76
CA ILE A 231 11.87 -11.75 -9.23
C ILE A 231 10.38 -11.41 -9.23
N CYS A 232 10.00 -10.21 -8.77
CA CYS A 232 8.61 -9.76 -8.79
C CYS A 232 8.02 -9.70 -10.21
N ASN A 233 8.77 -9.20 -11.20
CA ASN A 233 8.33 -9.14 -12.60
C ASN A 233 8.09 -10.51 -13.19
N ILE A 234 8.88 -11.51 -12.83
CA ILE A 234 8.74 -12.91 -13.31
C ILE A 234 7.51 -13.57 -12.65
N LEU A 235 7.33 -13.37 -11.35
CA LEU A 235 6.32 -14.08 -10.56
C LEU A 235 4.96 -13.40 -10.53
N ALA A 236 4.87 -12.09 -10.74
CA ALA A 236 3.62 -11.34 -10.70
C ALA A 236 2.66 -11.78 -11.83
N ARG A 237 1.42 -12.14 -11.47
CA ARG A 237 0.40 -12.60 -12.43
C ARG A 237 -0.96 -12.00 -12.10
N PRO A 238 -1.47 -11.03 -12.90
CA PRO A 238 -2.86 -10.57 -12.76
C PRO A 238 -3.82 -11.71 -13.10
N ARG A 239 -4.91 -11.82 -12.31
CA ARG A 239 -5.90 -12.89 -12.44
C ARG A 239 -7.19 -12.42 -13.12
N VAL A 240 -7.61 -11.19 -12.82
CA VAL A 240 -8.89 -10.64 -13.29
C VAL A 240 -8.75 -10.19 -14.74
N PRO A 241 -9.74 -10.49 -15.62
CA PRO A 241 -9.73 -10.03 -17.01
C PRO A 241 -9.77 -8.50 -17.08
N PRO A 242 -9.12 -7.91 -18.12
CA PRO A 242 -9.05 -6.48 -18.27
C PRO A 242 -10.41 -5.82 -18.45
N ARG A 243 -10.64 -4.73 -17.70
CA ARG A 243 -11.78 -3.83 -17.92
C ARG A 243 -11.44 -2.83 -19.03
N LYS A 244 -11.78 -3.14 -20.27
CA LYS A 244 -11.45 -2.32 -21.46
C LYS A 244 -12.12 -0.94 -21.45
N THR A 245 -13.35 -0.84 -20.91
CA THR A 245 -14.15 0.40 -20.86
C THR A 245 -14.35 0.90 -19.44
N GLY A 246 -14.49 2.21 -19.27
CA GLY A 246 -14.77 2.85 -17.98
C GLY A 246 -13.90 4.06 -17.72
N PRO A 247 -14.35 4.99 -16.86
CA PRO A 247 -13.63 6.22 -16.55
C PRO A 247 -12.33 5.96 -15.79
N LEU A 248 -11.40 6.93 -15.87
CA LEU A 248 -10.18 6.96 -15.08
C LEU A 248 -10.50 7.10 -13.57
N ILE A 249 -11.53 7.88 -13.26
CA ILE A 249 -12.01 8.15 -11.91
C ILE A 249 -13.47 7.70 -11.84
N GLU A 250 -13.80 6.84 -10.87
CA GLU A 250 -15.17 6.37 -10.64
C GLU A 250 -15.89 7.29 -9.64
N LEU A 251 -16.30 8.47 -10.08
CA LEU A 251 -17.02 9.43 -9.22
C LEU A 251 -18.30 8.84 -8.61
N ALA A 252 -18.89 7.83 -9.26
CA ALA A 252 -20.05 7.13 -8.72
C ALA A 252 -19.78 6.45 -7.36
N ALA A 253 -18.54 6.05 -7.08
CA ALA A 253 -18.16 5.49 -5.79
C ALA A 253 -18.37 6.47 -4.63
N PHE A 254 -18.22 7.77 -4.87
CA PHE A 254 -18.49 8.82 -3.86
C PHE A 254 -19.98 9.05 -3.58
N LYS A 255 -20.89 8.48 -4.37
CA LYS A 255 -22.31 8.44 -4.04
C LYS A 255 -22.63 7.36 -2.99
N GLU A 256 -21.73 6.43 -2.76
CA GLU A 256 -21.85 5.41 -1.71
C GLU A 256 -21.44 6.04 -0.37
N PRO A 257 -22.37 6.25 0.62
CA PRO A 257 -22.04 6.95 1.86
C PRO A 257 -20.91 6.26 2.64
N SER A 258 -20.87 4.93 2.63
CA SER A 258 -19.83 4.15 3.31
C SER A 258 -18.45 4.39 2.70
N TYR A 259 -18.34 4.55 1.38
CA TYR A 259 -17.08 4.82 0.70
C TYR A 259 -16.58 6.24 0.95
N THR A 260 -17.48 7.23 0.88
CA THR A 260 -17.14 8.64 1.11
C THR A 260 -16.75 8.91 2.56
N LEU A 261 -17.53 8.39 3.52
CA LEU A 261 -17.19 8.51 4.94
C LEU A 261 -15.89 7.81 5.28
N PHE A 262 -15.62 6.65 4.65
CA PHE A 262 -14.33 5.97 4.77
C PHE A 262 -13.19 6.83 4.20
N ALA A 263 -13.37 7.42 3.02
CA ALA A 263 -12.35 8.26 2.38
C ALA A 263 -11.94 9.45 3.25
N VAL A 264 -12.92 10.19 3.78
CA VAL A 264 -12.66 11.35 4.65
C VAL A 264 -12.13 10.89 6.02
N GLY A 265 -12.69 9.81 6.57
CA GLY A 265 -12.25 9.25 7.86
C GLY A 265 -10.80 8.80 7.82
N ILE A 266 -10.39 8.07 6.77
CA ILE A 266 -9.02 7.60 6.61
C ILE A 266 -8.04 8.74 6.30
N PHE A 267 -8.47 9.76 5.55
CA PHE A 267 -7.68 10.98 5.33
C PHE A 267 -7.29 11.63 6.67
N LEU A 268 -8.27 11.91 7.53
CA LEU A 268 -8.03 12.54 8.83
C LEU A 268 -7.21 11.63 9.77
N THR A 269 -7.43 10.32 9.71
CA THR A 269 -6.65 9.35 10.48
C THR A 269 -5.18 9.36 10.04
N PHE A 270 -4.91 9.38 8.73
CA PHE A 270 -3.56 9.42 8.19
C PHE A 270 -2.90 10.79 8.36
N TRP A 271 -3.68 11.84 8.49
CA TRP A 271 -3.18 13.18 8.80
C TRP A 271 -2.45 13.24 10.16
N GLY A 272 -2.89 12.42 11.13
CA GLY A 272 -2.28 12.33 12.45
C GLY A 272 -1.31 11.18 12.65
N VAL A 273 -1.55 10.01 12.00
CA VAL A 273 -0.80 8.78 12.30
C VAL A 273 0.70 8.90 12.04
N TYR A 274 1.10 9.65 11.00
CA TYR A 274 2.50 9.81 10.65
C TYR A 274 3.29 10.73 11.59
N PHE A 275 2.62 11.51 12.43
CA PHE A 275 3.30 12.33 13.44
C PHE A 275 4.31 11.51 14.25
N ALA A 276 3.90 10.35 14.76
CA ALA A 276 4.77 9.50 15.55
C ALA A 276 5.95 8.95 14.74
N PHE A 277 5.72 8.52 13.51
CA PHE A 277 6.77 7.96 12.65
C PHE A 277 7.83 8.99 12.24
N TYR A 278 7.46 10.26 12.13
CA TYR A 278 8.38 11.34 11.76
C TYR A 278 9.08 11.97 12.97
N TYR A 279 8.34 12.15 14.09
CA TYR A 279 8.82 12.97 15.19
C TYR A 279 9.22 12.20 16.45
N LEU A 280 9.08 10.86 16.50
CA LEU A 280 9.45 10.06 17.67
C LEU A 280 10.93 10.24 18.05
N SER A 281 11.83 10.15 17.06
CA SER A 281 13.27 10.32 17.27
C SER A 281 13.58 11.72 17.77
N SER A 282 13.08 12.75 17.08
CA SER A 282 13.30 14.16 17.46
C SER A 282 12.70 14.48 18.83
N PHE A 283 11.53 13.93 19.17
CA PHE A 283 10.91 14.05 20.50
C PHE A 283 11.80 13.43 21.59
N GLY A 284 12.35 12.24 21.32
CA GLY A 284 13.26 11.57 22.27
C GLY A 284 14.50 12.43 22.56
N VAL A 285 15.14 12.98 21.55
CA VAL A 285 16.32 13.83 21.70
C VAL A 285 15.96 15.18 22.34
N ALA A 286 14.91 15.85 21.86
CA ALA A 286 14.56 17.21 22.27
C ALA A 286 13.94 17.26 23.69
N ILE A 287 13.05 16.35 24.02
CA ILE A 287 12.27 16.38 25.25
C ILE A 287 12.81 15.42 26.32
N ILE A 288 13.08 14.16 25.94
CA ILE A 288 13.54 13.12 26.88
C ILE A 288 15.06 13.21 27.09
N LYS A 289 15.78 13.93 26.21
CA LYS A 289 17.25 14.15 26.29
C LYS A 289 18.07 12.87 26.12
N ILE A 290 17.58 11.91 25.32
CA ILE A 290 18.36 10.73 24.93
C ILE A 290 19.38 11.08 23.87
N SER A 291 20.37 10.21 23.66
CA SER A 291 21.35 10.37 22.59
C SER A 291 20.71 10.16 21.20
N GLN A 292 21.33 10.72 20.18
CA GLN A 292 20.89 10.50 18.78
C GLN A 292 20.93 9.00 18.42
N GLU A 293 21.93 8.27 18.87
CA GLU A 293 22.09 6.84 18.63
C GLU A 293 20.95 6.04 19.31
N GLU A 294 20.60 6.36 20.55
CA GLU A 294 19.47 5.73 21.25
C GLU A 294 18.13 6.04 20.57
N SER A 295 17.97 7.25 20.02
CA SER A 295 16.75 7.65 19.31
C SER A 295 16.46 6.80 18.07
N LEU A 296 17.52 6.31 17.39
CA LEU A 296 17.40 5.38 16.26
C LEU A 296 16.88 4.02 16.70
N THR A 297 17.21 3.57 17.91
CA THR A 297 16.69 2.31 18.49
C THR A 297 15.16 2.35 18.60
N PHE A 298 14.58 3.48 19.01
CA PHE A 298 13.12 3.63 19.04
C PHE A 298 12.49 3.49 17.66
N THR A 299 13.12 4.05 16.63
CA THR A 299 12.67 3.89 15.24
C THR A 299 12.74 2.44 14.77
N LEU A 300 13.80 1.71 15.12
CA LEU A 300 13.92 0.28 14.81
C LEU A 300 12.86 -0.56 15.54
N ILE A 301 12.61 -0.28 16.82
CA ILE A 301 11.55 -0.96 17.60
C ILE A 301 10.19 -0.68 16.97
N LEU A 302 9.87 0.57 16.67
CA LEU A 302 8.62 0.98 16.06
C LEU A 302 8.37 0.22 14.74
N ASN A 303 9.39 0.12 13.90
CA ASN A 303 9.31 -0.59 12.63
C ASN A 303 9.27 -2.11 12.80
N GLY A 304 10.12 -2.66 13.65
CA GLY A 304 10.18 -4.10 13.92
C GLY A 304 8.86 -4.66 14.41
N LEU A 305 8.16 -3.94 15.27
CA LEU A 305 6.83 -4.31 15.75
C LEU A 305 5.76 -4.32 14.64
N GLY A 306 6.01 -3.66 13.52
CA GLY A 306 5.17 -3.75 12.34
C GLY A 306 5.09 -5.16 11.74
N ILE A 307 6.07 -6.03 12.00
CA ILE A 307 6.03 -7.44 11.58
C ILE A 307 4.88 -8.19 12.26
N ILE A 308 4.55 -7.82 13.49
CA ILE A 308 3.43 -8.38 14.25
C ILE A 308 2.18 -7.50 14.09
N GLY A 309 2.36 -6.20 14.18
CA GLY A 309 1.28 -5.21 14.17
C GLY A 309 0.43 -5.22 12.90
N ARG A 310 0.97 -5.60 11.74
CA ARG A 310 0.21 -5.65 10.48
C ARG A 310 -0.56 -6.95 10.26
N PRO A 311 0.03 -8.16 10.40
CA PRO A 311 -0.68 -9.38 10.09
C PRO A 311 -1.64 -9.83 11.19
N VAL A 312 -1.36 -9.52 12.48
CA VAL A 312 -2.22 -9.98 13.58
C VAL A 312 -3.61 -9.36 13.51
N PRO A 313 -3.80 -8.03 13.40
CA PRO A 313 -5.14 -7.44 13.20
C PRO A 313 -5.80 -7.94 11.92
N ALA A 314 -5.04 -8.14 10.84
CA ALA A 314 -5.55 -8.65 9.59
C ALA A 314 -6.10 -10.09 9.72
N TYR A 315 -5.39 -10.96 10.43
CA TYR A 315 -5.84 -12.32 10.73
C TYR A 315 -7.11 -12.31 11.60
N LEU A 316 -7.16 -11.46 12.62
CA LEU A 316 -8.33 -11.32 13.48
C LEU A 316 -9.55 -10.81 12.70
N ALA A 317 -9.33 -9.91 11.75
CA ALA A 317 -10.36 -9.40 10.86
C ALA A 317 -10.96 -10.51 9.98
N ASP A 318 -10.11 -11.33 9.33
CA ASP A 318 -10.59 -12.44 8.51
C ASP A 318 -11.35 -13.48 9.32
N ARG A 319 -10.90 -13.78 10.54
CA ARG A 319 -11.45 -14.88 11.33
C ARG A 319 -12.73 -14.51 12.10
N TYR A 320 -12.73 -13.33 12.76
CA TYR A 320 -13.76 -13.04 13.77
C TYR A 320 -14.72 -11.92 13.40
N THR A 321 -14.22 -10.74 13.11
CA THR A 321 -15.04 -9.52 13.17
C THR A 321 -15.23 -8.79 11.84
N GLY A 322 -14.38 -9.08 10.86
CA GLY A 322 -14.32 -8.34 9.61
C GLY A 322 -13.37 -7.12 9.67
N PRO A 323 -12.93 -6.63 8.48
CA PRO A 323 -11.87 -5.65 8.37
C PRO A 323 -12.22 -4.28 8.94
N MET A 324 -13.44 -3.78 8.71
CA MET A 324 -13.86 -2.46 9.18
C MET A 324 -13.92 -2.39 10.72
N ASN A 325 -14.37 -3.46 11.37
CA ASN A 325 -14.45 -3.50 12.82
C ASN A 325 -13.06 -3.49 13.46
N ILE A 326 -12.11 -4.27 12.94
CA ILE A 326 -10.72 -4.26 13.44
C ILE A 326 -10.05 -2.93 13.16
N LEU A 327 -10.25 -2.32 11.97
CA LEU A 327 -9.71 -1.01 11.66
C LEU A 327 -10.16 0.04 12.69
N ILE A 328 -11.45 0.04 13.05
CA ILE A 328 -12.00 0.95 14.06
C ILE A 328 -11.35 0.73 15.42
N VAL A 329 -11.21 -0.55 15.86
CA VAL A 329 -10.57 -0.87 17.14
C VAL A 329 -9.11 -0.44 17.18
N VAL A 330 -8.34 -0.76 16.14
CA VAL A 330 -6.92 -0.40 16.03
C VAL A 330 -6.75 1.13 15.98
N THR A 331 -7.66 1.83 15.29
CA THR A 331 -7.67 3.31 15.26
C THR A 331 -7.91 3.88 16.64
N LEU A 332 -8.87 3.32 17.41
CA LEU A 332 -9.16 3.76 18.78
C LEU A 332 -7.93 3.61 19.69
N PHE A 333 -7.26 2.46 19.67
CA PHE A 333 -6.04 2.27 20.45
C PHE A 333 -4.91 3.20 20.00
N SER A 334 -4.79 3.47 18.70
CA SER A 334 -3.81 4.43 18.19
C SER A 334 -4.08 5.86 18.69
N ILE A 335 -5.35 6.26 18.81
CA ILE A 335 -5.75 7.56 19.39
C ILE A 335 -5.39 7.63 20.87
N ILE A 336 -5.68 6.59 21.63
CA ILE A 336 -5.32 6.51 23.05
C ILE A 336 -3.81 6.69 23.21
N CYS A 337 -3.01 5.99 22.40
CA CYS A 337 -1.56 6.14 22.40
C CYS A 337 -1.13 7.56 21.99
N ALA A 338 -1.78 8.19 20.99
CA ALA A 338 -1.46 9.54 20.55
C ALA A 338 -1.67 10.57 21.67
N PHE A 339 -2.76 10.48 22.43
CA PHE A 339 -2.97 11.29 23.62
C PHE A 339 -2.01 10.95 24.75
N ALA A 340 -1.73 9.67 25.00
CA ALA A 340 -0.80 9.22 26.03
C ALA A 340 0.62 9.74 25.82
N MET A 341 1.02 10.04 24.58
CA MET A 341 2.34 10.59 24.27
C MET A 341 2.59 11.94 24.96
N ILE A 342 1.54 12.71 25.22
CA ILE A 342 1.62 14.02 25.92
C ILE A 342 2.19 13.84 27.34
N GLY A 343 1.89 12.72 27.99
CA GLY A 343 2.35 12.41 29.34
C GLY A 343 3.69 11.66 29.41
N VAL A 344 4.34 11.38 28.29
CA VAL A 344 5.62 10.66 28.27
C VAL A 344 6.76 11.63 28.60
N THR A 345 7.36 11.45 29.78
CA THR A 345 8.44 12.31 30.30
C THR A 345 9.71 11.53 30.67
N SER A 346 9.71 10.20 30.54
CA SER A 346 10.82 9.33 30.90
C SER A 346 11.22 8.39 29.75
N ILE A 347 12.46 7.92 29.76
CA ILE A 347 12.98 6.95 28.77
C ILE A 347 12.16 5.65 28.84
N SER A 348 11.89 5.12 30.03
CA SER A 348 11.09 3.91 30.22
C SER A 348 9.66 4.08 29.69
N GLY A 349 9.05 5.26 29.91
CA GLY A 349 7.75 5.61 29.34
C GLY A 349 7.78 5.66 27.80
N LEU A 350 8.87 6.19 27.23
CA LEU A 350 9.04 6.24 25.77
C LEU A 350 9.20 4.83 25.17
N TYR A 351 9.94 3.92 25.83
CA TYR A 351 10.03 2.51 25.42
C TYR A 351 8.65 1.84 25.45
N ALA A 352 7.93 1.94 26.56
CA ALA A 352 6.59 1.36 26.70
C ALA A 352 5.63 1.91 25.64
N TRP A 353 5.63 3.22 25.44
CA TRP A 353 4.82 3.89 24.42
C TRP A 353 5.16 3.41 23.01
N THR A 354 6.45 3.34 22.67
CA THR A 354 6.92 2.92 21.35
C THR A 354 6.52 1.48 21.05
N VAL A 355 6.57 0.59 22.03
CA VAL A 355 6.11 -0.80 21.88
C VAL A 355 4.62 -0.86 21.58
N VAL A 356 3.80 -0.19 22.36
CA VAL A 356 2.34 -0.22 22.17
C VAL A 356 1.94 0.45 20.87
N TYR A 357 2.46 1.65 20.61
CA TYR A 357 2.16 2.37 19.35
C TYR A 357 2.73 1.65 18.13
N GLY A 358 3.89 0.99 18.26
CA GLY A 358 4.48 0.19 17.20
C GLY A 358 3.56 -0.94 16.73
N ILE A 359 2.80 -1.55 17.63
CA ILE A 359 1.81 -2.58 17.27
C ILE A 359 0.57 -1.94 16.62
N VAL A 360 -0.05 -0.95 17.30
CA VAL A 360 -1.34 -0.42 16.87
C VAL A 360 -1.23 0.52 15.68
N GLY A 361 -0.23 1.40 15.64
CA GLY A 361 0.00 2.33 14.54
C GLY A 361 0.39 1.63 13.23
N ASN A 362 1.22 0.60 13.32
CA ASN A 362 1.51 -0.26 12.17
C ASN A 362 0.30 -1.11 11.77
N GLY A 363 -0.49 -1.57 12.74
CA GLY A 363 -1.74 -2.28 12.49
C GLY A 363 -2.73 -1.44 11.69
N LEU A 364 -2.88 -0.16 12.05
CA LEU A 364 -3.71 0.80 11.34
C LEU A 364 -3.26 0.94 9.87
N GLN A 365 -1.96 1.13 9.63
CA GLN A 365 -1.41 1.24 8.28
C GLN A 365 -1.63 -0.04 7.45
N GLY A 366 -1.47 -1.22 8.06
CA GLY A 366 -1.69 -2.50 7.39
C GLY A 366 -3.17 -2.79 7.10
N MET A 367 -4.06 -2.41 8.01
CA MET A 367 -5.50 -2.61 7.85
C MET A 367 -6.15 -1.68 6.83
N PHE A 368 -5.60 -0.49 6.61
CA PHE A 368 -6.16 0.49 5.67
C PHE A 368 -6.37 -0.07 4.25
N PRO A 369 -5.33 -0.52 3.50
CA PRO A 369 -5.53 -1.05 2.16
C PRO A 369 -6.36 -2.33 2.15
N ALA A 370 -6.24 -3.14 3.19
CA ALA A 370 -7.01 -4.36 3.36
C ALA A 370 -8.51 -4.07 3.50
N THR A 371 -8.89 -3.14 4.38
CA THR A 371 -10.28 -2.72 4.56
C THR A 371 -10.85 -2.07 3.30
N LEU A 372 -10.08 -1.20 2.65
CA LEU A 372 -10.47 -0.58 1.38
C LEU A 372 -10.78 -1.63 0.31
N SER A 373 -9.96 -2.68 0.22
CA SER A 373 -10.20 -3.77 -0.72
C SER A 373 -11.49 -4.54 -0.43
N SER A 374 -11.95 -4.59 0.84
CA SER A 374 -13.22 -5.23 1.22
C SER A 374 -14.44 -4.38 0.91
N LEU A 375 -14.29 -3.06 0.87
CA LEU A 375 -15.36 -2.14 0.47
C LEU A 375 -15.70 -2.22 -1.02
N THR A 376 -14.76 -2.73 -1.83
CA THR A 376 -14.95 -2.88 -3.27
C THR A 376 -15.53 -4.25 -3.59
N THR A 377 -16.80 -4.26 -4.02
CA THR A 377 -17.52 -5.50 -4.40
C THR A 377 -17.18 -5.96 -5.81
N ASP A 378 -16.95 -5.03 -6.74
CA ASP A 378 -16.58 -5.29 -8.12
C ASP A 378 -15.05 -5.39 -8.25
N LEU A 379 -14.54 -6.61 -8.42
CA LEU A 379 -13.10 -6.87 -8.57
C LEU A 379 -12.47 -6.18 -9.78
N GLN A 380 -13.26 -5.89 -10.84
CA GLN A 380 -12.76 -5.17 -12.02
C GLN A 380 -12.52 -3.68 -11.77
N LYS A 381 -13.02 -3.14 -10.65
CA LYS A 381 -12.84 -1.74 -10.23
C LYS A 381 -11.89 -1.61 -9.04
N ALA A 382 -11.29 -2.71 -8.61
CA ALA A 382 -10.47 -2.74 -7.41
C ALA A 382 -9.28 -1.77 -7.48
N GLY A 383 -8.59 -1.71 -8.63
CA GLY A 383 -7.46 -0.82 -8.85
C GLY A 383 -7.86 0.65 -8.84
N VAL A 384 -8.94 1.02 -9.56
CA VAL A 384 -9.43 2.42 -9.60
C VAL A 384 -9.85 2.88 -8.22
N ARG A 385 -10.71 2.12 -7.52
CA ARG A 385 -11.21 2.49 -6.19
C ARG A 385 -10.09 2.59 -5.15
N MET A 386 -9.15 1.65 -5.19
CA MET A 386 -7.98 1.67 -4.32
C MET A 386 -7.10 2.88 -4.61
N GLY A 387 -6.82 3.15 -5.89
CA GLY A 387 -6.03 4.30 -6.32
C GLY A 387 -6.64 5.64 -5.91
N MET A 388 -7.96 5.82 -6.07
CA MET A 388 -8.66 7.06 -5.68
C MET A 388 -8.49 7.38 -4.19
N ILE A 389 -8.64 6.39 -3.31
CA ILE A 389 -8.44 6.59 -1.86
C ILE A 389 -6.97 6.84 -1.54
N PHE A 390 -6.05 6.14 -2.20
CA PHE A 390 -4.61 6.41 -2.04
C PHE A 390 -4.27 7.85 -2.44
N THR A 391 -4.84 8.35 -3.55
CA THR A 391 -4.67 9.75 -3.94
C THR A 391 -5.22 10.73 -2.90
N ILE A 392 -6.37 10.47 -2.28
CA ILE A 392 -6.90 11.31 -1.20
C ILE A 392 -5.96 11.29 0.00
N VAL A 393 -5.51 10.09 0.42
CA VAL A 393 -4.58 9.92 1.54
C VAL A 393 -3.22 10.55 1.27
N SER A 394 -2.79 10.67 -0.01
CA SER A 394 -1.51 11.30 -0.36
C SER A 394 -1.42 12.75 0.14
N PHE A 395 -2.52 13.50 0.08
CA PHE A 395 -2.57 14.87 0.59
C PHE A 395 -2.49 14.93 2.12
N ALA A 396 -3.06 13.94 2.83
CA ALA A 396 -2.92 13.85 4.28
C ALA A 396 -1.46 13.62 4.67
N VAL A 397 -0.78 12.69 4.00
CA VAL A 397 0.63 12.37 4.27
C VAL A 397 1.56 13.52 3.88
N LEU A 398 1.25 14.24 2.79
CA LEU A 398 2.04 15.40 2.37
C LEU A 398 1.95 16.54 3.38
N THR A 399 0.78 16.80 3.93
CA THR A 399 0.51 18.01 4.73
C THR A 399 0.61 17.78 6.24
N GLY A 400 0.35 16.56 6.73
CA GLY A 400 0.33 16.24 8.16
C GLY A 400 1.66 16.55 8.88
N PRO A 401 2.78 15.94 8.47
CA PRO A 401 4.07 16.17 9.11
C PRO A 401 4.54 17.64 9.06
N PRO A 402 4.45 18.37 7.92
CA PRO A 402 4.79 19.79 7.91
C PRO A 402 3.94 20.65 8.84
N ILE A 403 2.61 20.40 8.94
CA ILE A 403 1.75 21.12 9.87
C ILE A 403 2.21 20.87 11.32
N ALA A 404 2.52 19.62 11.66
CA ALA A 404 3.03 19.28 12.98
C ALA A 404 4.37 19.99 13.26
N GLY A 405 5.28 20.07 12.28
CA GLY A 405 6.54 20.81 12.38
C GLY A 405 6.34 22.30 12.65
N VAL A 406 5.42 22.94 11.95
CA VAL A 406 5.07 24.36 12.19
C VAL A 406 4.52 24.56 13.60
N LEU A 407 3.69 23.63 14.09
CA LEU A 407 3.13 23.71 15.45
C LEU A 407 4.23 23.58 16.50
N ILE A 408 5.20 22.69 16.31
CA ILE A 408 6.37 22.54 17.19
C ILE A 408 7.20 23.82 17.21
N THR A 409 7.49 24.38 16.05
CA THR A 409 8.29 25.63 15.94
C THR A 409 7.58 26.81 16.60
N ARG A 410 6.26 26.95 16.40
CA ARG A 410 5.47 28.04 17.00
C ARG A 410 5.35 27.94 18.50
N ASP A 411 5.44 26.73 19.07
CA ASP A 411 5.41 26.49 20.53
C ASP A 411 6.83 26.39 21.13
N ASN A 412 7.80 27.05 20.54
CA ASN A 412 9.19 27.10 21.03
C ASN A 412 9.81 25.71 21.25
N GLY A 413 9.56 24.77 20.34
CA GLY A 413 10.09 23.42 20.40
C GLY A 413 9.28 22.44 21.27
N ARG A 414 8.13 22.86 21.81
CA ARG A 414 7.22 21.96 22.52
C ARG A 414 6.36 21.16 21.55
N TYR A 415 6.10 19.90 21.88
CA TYR A 415 5.40 18.97 21.01
C TYR A 415 3.89 18.91 21.25
N VAL A 416 3.38 19.54 22.34
CA VAL A 416 2.00 19.37 22.82
C VAL A 416 0.96 19.70 21.74
N TYR A 417 1.10 20.84 21.07
CA TYR A 417 0.13 21.23 20.02
C TYR A 417 0.17 20.29 18.81
N ALA A 418 1.35 19.79 18.43
CA ALA A 418 1.47 18.83 17.36
C ALA A 418 0.88 17.45 17.74
N GLN A 419 1.08 17.02 18.99
CA GLN A 419 0.47 15.80 19.53
C GLN A 419 -1.05 15.90 19.58
N LEU A 420 -1.59 17.06 20.06
CA LEU A 420 -3.03 17.32 20.06
C LEU A 420 -3.61 17.36 18.65
N PHE A 421 -2.94 18.04 17.72
CA PHE A 421 -3.36 18.03 16.30
C PHE A 421 -3.46 16.61 15.76
N ALA A 422 -2.45 15.78 15.96
CA ALA A 422 -2.43 14.40 15.52
C ALA A 422 -3.56 13.57 16.16
N ALA A 423 -3.70 13.65 17.49
CA ALA A 423 -4.70 12.88 18.22
C ALA A 423 -6.13 13.32 17.90
N CYS A 424 -6.40 14.63 17.81
CA CYS A 424 -7.73 15.15 17.48
C CYS A 424 -8.13 14.86 16.03
N SER A 425 -7.22 14.98 15.06
CA SER A 425 -7.54 14.60 13.68
C SER A 425 -7.85 13.10 13.56
N MET A 426 -7.10 12.24 14.24
CA MET A 426 -7.38 10.81 14.29
C MET A 426 -8.74 10.51 14.98
N LEU A 427 -9.10 11.27 16.02
CA LEU A 427 -10.39 11.11 16.72
C LEU A 427 -11.57 11.45 15.79
N VAL A 428 -11.50 12.55 15.07
CA VAL A 428 -12.53 12.90 14.07
C VAL A 428 -12.58 11.85 12.97
N GLY A 429 -11.42 11.39 12.49
CA GLY A 429 -11.32 10.29 11.52
C GLY A 429 -12.00 9.01 12.02
N PHE A 430 -11.78 8.63 13.28
CA PHE A 430 -12.43 7.50 13.93
C PHE A 430 -13.96 7.63 13.95
N CYS A 431 -14.49 8.79 14.31
CA CYS A 431 -15.93 9.02 14.28
C CYS A 431 -16.53 8.81 12.89
N LEU A 432 -15.83 9.27 11.83
CA LEU A 432 -16.25 9.06 10.45
C LEU A 432 -16.12 7.61 9.99
N LEU A 433 -15.11 6.87 10.45
CA LEU A 433 -14.99 5.43 10.19
C LEU A 433 -16.14 4.65 10.87
N CYS A 434 -16.52 5.03 12.10
CA CYS A 434 -17.70 4.48 12.76
C CYS A 434 -18.98 4.79 11.97
N ALA A 435 -19.14 6.02 11.48
CA ALA A 435 -20.26 6.42 10.63
C ALA A 435 -20.28 5.64 9.30
N ALA A 436 -19.12 5.44 8.67
CA ALA A 436 -18.99 4.64 7.45
C ALA A 436 -19.46 3.19 7.65
N ARG A 437 -19.10 2.61 8.81
CA ARG A 437 -19.59 1.28 9.20
C ARG A 437 -21.10 1.25 9.37
N LEU A 438 -21.66 2.22 10.12
CA LEU A 438 -23.10 2.32 10.36
C LEU A 438 -23.89 2.53 9.04
N ALA A 439 -23.36 3.33 8.11
CA ALA A 439 -23.96 3.53 6.80
C ALA A 439 -24.04 2.25 5.97
N ARG A 440 -23.12 1.29 6.20
CA ARG A 440 -23.11 0.00 5.46
C ARG A 440 -23.95 -1.10 6.11
N THR A 441 -24.00 -1.16 7.43
CA THR A 441 -24.63 -2.28 8.17
C THR A 441 -25.83 -1.88 9.01
N GLY A 442 -26.16 -0.59 9.07
CA GLY A 442 -27.10 -0.10 10.04
C GLY A 442 -26.59 -0.35 11.47
N LYS A 443 -27.53 -0.53 12.42
CA LYS A 443 -27.20 -0.74 13.84
C LYS A 443 -26.76 -2.16 14.21
N VAL A 444 -26.50 -3.04 13.23
CA VAL A 444 -26.14 -4.45 13.50
C VAL A 444 -24.66 -4.54 13.90
N LEU A 445 -24.40 -4.72 15.22
CA LEU A 445 -23.03 -4.75 15.77
C LEU A 445 -22.24 -6.02 15.36
N LYS A 446 -22.89 -7.17 15.26
CA LYS A 446 -22.24 -8.47 14.98
C LYS A 446 -22.09 -8.79 13.48
N TYR A 447 -22.23 -7.81 12.60
CA TYR A 447 -22.07 -8.04 11.17
C TYR A 447 -20.58 -8.00 10.78
N LYS A 448 -20.13 -9.08 10.15
CA LYS A 448 -18.76 -9.23 9.67
C LYS A 448 -18.62 -8.49 8.33
N ILE A 449 -17.97 -7.32 8.35
CA ILE A 449 -17.70 -6.50 7.15
C ILE A 449 -16.19 -6.47 6.90
#